data_7b4c89ae109563c4be3f87dbac0d258b
#
_entry.id   7b4c89ae109563c4be3f87dbac0d258b
#
_cell.length_a   1.000
_cell.length_b   1.000
_cell.length_c   1.000
_cell.angle_alpha   90.00
_cell.angle_beta   90.00
_cell.angle_gamma   90.00
#
_symmetry.space_group_name_H-M   'P 1'
#
loop_
_entity.id
_entity.type
_entity.pdbx_description
1 polymer ?
#
loop_
_entity_poly.entity_id
_entity_poly.type
_entity_poly.pdbx_seq_one_letter_code
_entity_poly.pdbx_strand_id
1 'polypeptide(L)'
;MDNLEKVIKDSLVNFNGKVAIYYNDLKGNILKINEKEKYNAASCIKIFILIELFNQIVSGTIDRKTCLTYMDKHDVDGSGIMRYLSKGIKLPIIDIATLMMIISDNVATNILIDFLAIENINKTIERIGCKDTKLYSKFKSVDNETFSETTAYDYYLVWKKLNNNELFNEEITKEIIDIIKNQKYHEMVGDGIDKIYRLVENPIVNYIVSKSGKYQSIRNDGGIVSTKYGNYILTIFIKDFKDENYLNDEYVYKQGRKISNIIFNKFINENNIIK
;
A
#
# COMPACT_ATOMS: atom_id res chain seq x y z
N MET A 1 -11.58 16.69 -15.22
CA MET A 1 -10.44 15.72 -15.09
C MET A 1 -9.34 16.02 -16.09
N ASP A 2 -9.61 16.41 -17.32
CA ASP A 2 -8.59 16.69 -18.36
C ASP A 2 -7.54 17.73 -17.92
N ASN A 3 -7.96 18.76 -17.19
CA ASN A 3 -7.02 19.75 -16.64
C ASN A 3 -6.10 19.14 -15.55
N LEU A 4 -6.59 18.23 -14.69
CA LEU A 4 -5.78 17.56 -13.66
C LEU A 4 -4.74 16.64 -14.29
N GLU A 5 -5.14 15.85 -15.30
CA GLU A 5 -4.24 14.99 -16.05
C GLU A 5 -3.11 15.79 -16.71
N LYS A 6 -3.47 16.91 -17.36
CA LYS A 6 -2.50 17.81 -17.96
C LYS A 6 -1.51 18.37 -16.94
N VAL A 7 -1.99 18.90 -15.82
CA VAL A 7 -1.14 19.46 -14.75
C VAL A 7 -0.16 18.41 -14.22
N ILE A 8 -0.62 17.17 -14.04
CA ILE A 8 0.26 16.08 -13.58
C ILE A 8 1.28 15.73 -14.65
N LYS A 9 0.88 15.58 -15.93
CA LYS A 9 1.81 15.29 -17.03
C LYS A 9 2.84 16.40 -17.19
N ASP A 10 2.44 17.66 -17.15
CA ASP A 10 3.34 18.82 -17.22
C ASP A 10 4.34 18.81 -16.04
N SER A 11 3.90 18.35 -14.87
CA SER A 11 4.78 18.24 -13.68
C SER A 11 5.84 17.17 -13.82
N LEU A 12 5.68 16.22 -14.74
CA LEU A 12 6.56 15.07 -15.00
C LEU A 12 7.43 15.22 -16.25
N VAL A 13 7.34 16.32 -17.00
CA VAL A 13 8.06 16.50 -18.28
C VAL A 13 9.56 16.22 -18.19
N ASN A 14 10.20 16.59 -17.07
CA ASN A 14 11.63 16.37 -16.85
C ASN A 14 11.92 15.16 -15.94
N PHE A 15 10.91 14.34 -15.66
CA PHE A 15 11.09 13.15 -14.84
C PHE A 15 11.56 11.98 -15.71
N ASN A 16 12.70 11.42 -15.35
CA ASN A 16 13.27 10.27 -16.04
C ASN A 16 12.84 8.97 -15.36
N GLY A 17 11.65 8.53 -15.67
CA GLY A 17 11.04 7.30 -15.15
C GLY A 17 9.63 7.12 -15.67
N LYS A 18 9.04 5.95 -15.42
CA LYS A 18 7.65 5.65 -15.77
C LYS A 18 6.77 5.79 -14.54
N VAL A 19 5.61 6.42 -14.72
CA VAL A 19 4.64 6.64 -13.66
C VAL A 19 3.30 6.04 -14.06
N ALA A 20 2.69 5.30 -13.13
CA ALA A 20 1.30 4.88 -13.23
C ALA A 20 0.51 5.45 -12.06
N ILE A 21 -0.70 5.94 -12.34
CA ILE A 21 -1.58 6.56 -11.36
C ILE A 21 -3.00 6.05 -11.55
N TYR A 22 -3.65 5.73 -10.44
CA TYR A 22 -5.10 5.65 -10.38
C TYR A 22 -5.61 6.51 -9.22
N TYR A 23 -6.47 7.44 -9.51
CA TYR A 23 -7.15 8.27 -8.52
C TYR A 23 -8.66 8.16 -8.70
N ASN A 24 -9.39 8.11 -7.60
CA ASN A 24 -10.85 8.13 -7.57
C ASN A 24 -11.33 8.86 -6.31
N ASP A 25 -12.13 9.91 -6.49
CA ASP A 25 -12.73 10.69 -5.40
C ASP A 25 -13.99 10.03 -4.82
N LEU A 26 -14.36 8.85 -5.32
CA LEU A 26 -15.57 8.11 -4.94
C LEU A 26 -16.90 8.87 -5.20
N LYS A 27 -16.83 9.96 -5.95
CA LYS A 27 -17.98 10.82 -6.34
C LYS A 27 -18.16 10.90 -7.86
N GLY A 28 -17.34 10.19 -8.62
CA GLY A 28 -17.41 10.10 -10.08
C GLY A 28 -16.19 10.65 -10.80
N ASN A 29 -15.26 11.37 -10.14
CA ASN A 29 -14.04 11.83 -10.75
C ASN A 29 -12.94 10.75 -10.66
N ILE A 30 -12.42 10.37 -11.83
CA ILE A 30 -11.39 9.35 -11.96
C ILE A 30 -10.27 9.88 -12.83
N LEU A 31 -9.01 9.72 -12.38
CA LEU A 31 -7.81 9.94 -13.17
C LEU A 31 -7.08 8.60 -13.39
N LYS A 32 -6.65 8.35 -14.62
CA LYS A 32 -5.94 7.15 -15.03
C LYS A 32 -4.73 7.52 -15.86
N ILE A 33 -3.56 7.09 -15.42
CA ILE A 33 -2.31 7.25 -16.20
C ILE A 33 -1.59 5.90 -16.11
N ASN A 34 -1.42 5.20 -17.22
CA ASN A 34 -0.72 3.91 -17.32
C ASN A 34 -1.18 2.88 -16.26
N GLU A 35 -2.42 2.97 -15.83
CA GLU A 35 -2.93 2.30 -14.62
C GLU A 35 -2.92 0.77 -14.68
N LYS A 36 -2.80 0.22 -15.91
CA LYS A 36 -2.71 -1.23 -16.15
C LYS A 36 -1.31 -1.72 -16.44
N GLU A 37 -0.32 -0.82 -16.44
CA GLU A 37 1.07 -1.24 -16.59
C GLU A 37 1.51 -2.04 -15.37
N LYS A 38 2.18 -3.18 -15.61
CA LYS A 38 2.64 -4.08 -14.55
C LYS A 38 3.90 -3.55 -13.88
N TYR A 39 3.91 -3.68 -12.57
CA TYR A 39 5.02 -3.34 -11.67
C TYR A 39 5.31 -4.52 -10.75
N ASN A 40 6.55 -4.71 -10.32
CA ASN A 40 6.79 -5.51 -9.13
C ASN A 40 6.04 -4.83 -7.98
N ALA A 41 5.19 -5.61 -7.29
CA ALA A 41 4.36 -5.04 -6.21
C ALA A 41 5.21 -4.58 -5.01
N ALA A 42 6.40 -5.11 -4.86
CA ALA A 42 7.22 -4.89 -3.66
C ALA A 42 6.38 -5.09 -2.40
N SER A 43 6.54 -4.25 -1.38
CA SER A 43 5.75 -4.39 -0.15
C SER A 43 4.28 -4.03 -0.26
N CYS A 44 3.80 -3.55 -1.41
CA CYS A 44 2.36 -3.35 -1.64
C CYS A 44 1.57 -4.67 -1.62
N ILE A 45 2.22 -5.81 -1.91
CA ILE A 45 1.58 -7.13 -1.84
C ILE A 45 1.08 -7.48 -0.42
N LYS A 46 1.62 -6.86 0.63
CA LYS A 46 1.32 -7.14 2.03
C LYS A 46 -0.13 -6.85 2.42
N ILE A 47 -0.81 -5.93 1.72
CA ILE A 47 -2.24 -5.70 1.95
C ILE A 47 -3.09 -6.93 1.61
N PHE A 48 -2.75 -7.64 0.54
CA PHE A 48 -3.46 -8.86 0.14
C PHE A 48 -3.21 -10.01 1.12
N ILE A 49 -2.00 -10.09 1.69
CA ILE A 49 -1.67 -11.06 2.76
C ILE A 49 -2.48 -10.76 4.02
N LEU A 50 -2.61 -9.49 4.40
CA LEU A 50 -3.43 -9.07 5.53
C LEU A 50 -4.90 -9.42 5.32
N ILE A 51 -5.44 -9.17 4.12
CA ILE A 51 -6.83 -9.51 3.79
C ILE A 51 -7.05 -11.02 3.83
N GLU A 52 -6.13 -11.83 3.32
CA GLU A 52 -6.25 -13.29 3.42
C GLU A 52 -6.21 -13.76 4.87
N LEU A 53 -5.35 -13.20 5.70
CA LEU A 53 -5.35 -13.50 7.13
C LEU A 53 -6.74 -13.24 7.76
N PHE A 54 -7.31 -12.08 7.52
CA PHE A 54 -8.62 -11.74 8.06
C PHE A 54 -9.76 -12.59 7.46
N ASN A 55 -9.64 -13.01 6.20
CA ASN A 55 -10.58 -13.98 5.62
C ASN A 55 -10.60 -15.30 6.40
N GLN A 56 -9.41 -15.84 6.72
CA GLN A 56 -9.31 -17.10 7.47
C GLN A 56 -9.73 -16.94 8.94
N ILE A 57 -9.53 -15.77 9.53
CA ILE A 57 -10.02 -15.46 10.88
C ILE A 57 -11.55 -15.38 10.88
N VAL A 58 -12.14 -14.62 9.96
CA VAL A 58 -13.60 -14.44 9.88
C VAL A 58 -14.33 -15.74 9.54
N SER A 59 -13.72 -16.60 8.73
CA SER A 59 -14.26 -17.94 8.44
C SER A 59 -14.11 -18.94 9.59
N GLY A 60 -13.39 -18.58 10.67
CA GLY A 60 -13.12 -19.48 11.78
C GLY A 60 -12.03 -20.53 11.51
N THR A 61 -11.33 -20.43 10.37
CA THR A 61 -10.22 -21.33 10.02
C THR A 61 -8.99 -21.08 10.89
N ILE A 62 -8.78 -19.82 11.31
CA ILE A 62 -7.67 -19.40 12.17
C ILE A 62 -8.23 -18.73 13.43
N ASP A 63 -7.75 -19.16 14.60
CA ASP A 63 -7.99 -18.43 15.85
C ASP A 63 -7.07 -17.21 15.93
N ARG A 64 -7.62 -16.05 16.27
CA ARG A 64 -6.87 -14.79 16.50
C ARG A 64 -5.75 -14.92 17.54
N LYS A 65 -5.89 -15.85 18.48
CA LYS A 65 -4.91 -16.14 19.52
C LYS A 65 -3.77 -17.05 19.06
N THR A 66 -3.83 -17.53 17.80
CA THR A 66 -2.76 -18.34 17.21
C THR A 66 -1.43 -17.62 17.32
N CYS A 67 -0.43 -18.30 17.88
CA CYS A 67 0.95 -17.81 17.92
C CYS A 67 1.79 -18.53 16.87
N LEU A 68 2.59 -17.78 16.11
CA LEU A 68 3.51 -18.31 15.12
C LEU A 68 4.95 -18.14 15.58
N THR A 69 5.81 -19.07 15.18
CA THR A 69 7.22 -19.11 15.59
C THR A 69 8.11 -18.59 14.48
N TYR A 70 9.02 -17.66 14.81
CA TYR A 70 10.09 -17.25 13.90
C TYR A 70 11.14 -18.36 13.78
N MET A 71 11.35 -18.88 12.60
CA MET A 71 12.29 -19.97 12.27
C MET A 71 13.27 -19.50 11.20
N ASP A 72 14.40 -20.21 11.03
CA ASP A 72 15.43 -19.90 10.00
C ASP A 72 14.87 -19.79 8.59
N LYS A 73 13.89 -20.62 8.22
CA LYS A 73 13.23 -20.59 6.89
C LYS A 73 12.47 -19.28 6.58
N HIS A 74 12.25 -18.43 7.58
CA HIS A 74 11.59 -17.13 7.41
C HIS A 74 12.59 -15.98 7.31
N ASP A 75 13.87 -16.26 7.58
CA ASP A 75 14.90 -15.23 7.62
C ASP A 75 15.09 -14.58 6.26
N VAL A 76 15.16 -13.25 6.26
CA VAL A 76 15.30 -12.44 5.06
C VAL A 76 15.78 -11.04 5.42
N ASP A 77 16.59 -10.47 4.54
CA ASP A 77 17.05 -9.09 4.65
C ASP A 77 15.96 -8.06 4.35
N GLY A 78 16.28 -6.81 4.59
CA GLY A 78 15.46 -5.65 4.25
C GLY A 78 14.69 -5.07 5.44
N SER A 79 13.47 -4.62 5.20
CA SER A 79 12.67 -3.87 6.17
C SER A 79 12.23 -4.71 7.37
N GLY A 80 12.09 -4.06 8.51
CA GLY A 80 11.55 -4.64 9.73
C GLY A 80 12.59 -4.89 10.80
N ILE A 81 12.14 -5.39 11.94
CA ILE A 81 12.94 -5.63 13.14
C ILE A 81 12.99 -7.09 13.57
N MET A 82 12.09 -7.94 13.07
CA MET A 82 12.00 -9.35 13.52
C MET A 82 13.30 -10.12 13.24
N ARG A 83 14.03 -9.79 12.18
CA ARG A 83 15.32 -10.41 11.87
C ARG A 83 16.37 -10.27 12.98
N TYR A 84 16.23 -9.27 13.85
CA TYR A 84 17.14 -9.02 14.97
C TYR A 84 16.68 -9.69 16.28
N LEU A 85 15.52 -10.34 16.26
CA LEU A 85 15.00 -11.10 17.39
C LEU A 85 15.54 -12.53 17.39
N SER A 86 15.47 -13.19 18.52
CA SER A 86 15.91 -14.58 18.64
C SER A 86 15.04 -15.53 17.84
N LYS A 87 15.64 -16.43 17.08
CA LYS A 87 14.93 -17.57 16.49
C LYS A 87 14.22 -18.36 17.60
N GLY A 88 13.04 -18.88 17.28
CA GLY A 88 12.18 -19.57 18.26
C GLY A 88 11.22 -18.66 19.01
N ILE A 89 11.34 -17.31 18.91
CA ILE A 89 10.33 -16.42 19.49
C ILE A 89 8.94 -16.72 18.91
N LYS A 90 7.93 -16.71 19.78
CA LYS A 90 6.52 -16.89 19.40
C LYS A 90 5.78 -15.57 19.60
N LEU A 91 5.07 -15.14 18.58
CA LEU A 91 4.24 -13.93 18.62
C LEU A 91 2.82 -14.26 18.17
N PRO A 92 1.80 -13.56 18.71
CA PRO A 92 0.43 -13.62 18.22
C PRO A 92 0.39 -13.25 16.72
N ILE A 93 -0.47 -13.93 15.98
CA ILE A 93 -0.56 -13.73 14.51
C ILE A 93 -0.93 -12.30 14.14
N ILE A 94 -1.75 -11.63 14.96
CA ILE A 94 -2.12 -10.22 14.75
C ILE A 94 -0.92 -9.29 14.97
N ASP A 95 -0.04 -9.57 15.93
CA ASP A 95 1.18 -8.78 16.16
C ASP A 95 2.16 -8.93 15.01
N ILE A 96 2.28 -10.15 14.45
CA ILE A 96 3.07 -10.40 13.24
C ILE A 96 2.50 -9.63 12.04
N ALA A 97 1.18 -9.67 11.85
CA ALA A 97 0.51 -8.89 10.80
C ALA A 97 0.68 -7.38 11.00
N THR A 98 0.64 -6.92 12.25
CA THR A 98 0.89 -5.52 12.59
C THR A 98 2.31 -5.11 12.21
N LEU A 99 3.33 -5.88 12.57
CA LEU A 99 4.73 -5.60 12.17
C LEU A 99 4.89 -5.61 10.64
N MET A 100 4.27 -6.58 9.95
CA MET A 100 4.25 -6.62 8.48
C MET A 100 3.72 -5.33 7.88
N MET A 101 2.66 -4.76 8.44
CA MET A 101 2.03 -3.56 7.89
C MET A 101 2.72 -2.27 8.32
N ILE A 102 2.98 -2.07 9.62
CA ILE A 102 3.39 -0.76 10.13
C ILE A 102 4.84 -0.38 9.85
N ILE A 103 5.75 -1.36 9.82
CA ILE A 103 7.17 -1.17 9.50
C ILE A 103 7.62 -2.01 8.31
N SER A 104 6.67 -2.58 7.59
CA SER A 104 6.94 -3.39 6.40
C SER A 104 7.87 -4.58 6.68
N ASP A 105 7.75 -5.24 7.84
CA ASP A 105 8.66 -6.31 8.27
C ASP A 105 8.63 -7.50 7.31
N ASN A 106 9.79 -7.84 6.73
CA ASN A 106 9.90 -8.90 5.72
C ASN A 106 9.87 -10.30 6.35
N VAL A 107 10.43 -10.46 7.54
CA VAL A 107 10.38 -11.74 8.28
C VAL A 107 8.94 -12.03 8.68
N ALA A 108 8.22 -11.05 9.23
CA ALA A 108 6.79 -11.16 9.52
C ALA A 108 5.99 -11.54 8.27
N THR A 109 6.33 -10.94 7.13
CA THR A 109 5.71 -11.28 5.83
C THR A 109 5.93 -12.74 5.47
N ASN A 110 7.16 -13.23 5.56
CA ASN A 110 7.49 -14.61 5.22
C ASN A 110 6.82 -15.63 6.17
N ILE A 111 6.69 -15.30 7.45
CA ILE A 111 5.95 -16.12 8.43
C ILE A 111 4.48 -16.24 8.00
N LEU A 112 3.85 -15.12 7.63
CA LEU A 112 2.45 -15.12 7.21
C LEU A 112 2.25 -15.82 5.86
N ILE A 113 3.12 -15.60 4.87
CA ILE A 113 3.05 -16.31 3.59
C ILE A 113 3.17 -17.83 3.79
N ASP A 114 4.10 -18.26 4.64
CA ASP A 114 4.33 -19.67 4.93
C ASP A 114 3.12 -20.31 5.63
N PHE A 115 2.47 -19.57 6.51
CA PHE A 115 1.32 -20.04 7.28
C PHE A 115 0.01 -20.03 6.47
N LEU A 116 -0.23 -18.98 5.70
CA LEU A 116 -1.47 -18.80 4.93
C LEU A 116 -1.49 -19.57 3.60
N ALA A 117 -0.32 -19.93 3.08
CA ALA A 117 -0.01 -20.46 1.76
C ALA A 117 -0.24 -19.44 0.61
N ILE A 118 0.68 -19.44 -0.35
CA ILE A 118 0.66 -18.54 -1.54
C ILE A 118 -0.62 -18.74 -2.35
N GLU A 119 -1.08 -19.98 -2.48
CA GLU A 119 -2.29 -20.34 -3.23
C GLU A 119 -3.54 -19.68 -2.65
N ASN A 120 -3.66 -19.59 -1.34
CA ASN A 120 -4.81 -18.96 -0.69
C ASN A 120 -4.75 -17.44 -0.83
N ILE A 121 -3.56 -16.85 -0.70
CA ILE A 121 -3.33 -15.41 -0.94
C ILE A 121 -3.74 -15.06 -2.39
N ASN A 122 -3.30 -15.85 -3.37
CA ASN A 122 -3.63 -15.63 -4.77
C ASN A 122 -5.14 -15.81 -5.06
N LYS A 123 -5.80 -16.80 -4.45
CA LYS A 123 -7.27 -16.93 -4.54
C LYS A 123 -8.00 -15.70 -3.99
N THR A 124 -7.49 -15.11 -2.93
CA THR A 124 -8.04 -13.86 -2.39
C THR A 124 -7.80 -12.69 -3.34
N ILE A 125 -6.63 -12.57 -3.96
CA ILE A 125 -6.34 -11.57 -4.99
C ILE A 125 -7.35 -11.69 -6.15
N GLU A 126 -7.58 -12.90 -6.66
CA GLU A 126 -8.56 -13.17 -7.71
C GLU A 126 -9.99 -12.81 -7.28
N ARG A 127 -10.40 -13.18 -6.05
CA ARG A 127 -11.73 -12.87 -5.50
C ARG A 127 -11.95 -11.37 -5.34
N ILE A 128 -10.92 -10.58 -5.06
CA ILE A 128 -10.97 -9.12 -5.07
C ILE A 128 -11.22 -8.59 -6.47
N GLY A 129 -10.86 -9.33 -7.51
CA GLY A 129 -10.96 -8.95 -8.92
C GLY A 129 -9.66 -8.37 -9.49
N CYS A 130 -8.54 -8.53 -8.78
CA CYS A 130 -7.20 -8.10 -9.18
C CYS A 130 -6.60 -9.11 -10.18
N LYS A 131 -6.80 -8.89 -11.47
CA LYS A 131 -6.44 -9.84 -12.54
C LYS A 131 -4.96 -9.82 -12.91
N ASP A 132 -4.30 -8.70 -12.65
CA ASP A 132 -2.90 -8.46 -12.98
C ASP A 132 -2.00 -8.44 -11.73
N THR A 133 -2.53 -8.92 -10.60
CA THR A 133 -1.79 -9.04 -9.34
C THR A 133 -1.53 -10.50 -9.01
N LYS A 134 -0.29 -10.82 -8.63
CA LYS A 134 0.09 -12.18 -8.25
C LYS A 134 1.28 -12.19 -7.29
N LEU A 135 1.23 -13.07 -6.30
CA LEU A 135 2.35 -13.44 -5.44
C LEU A 135 2.96 -14.75 -5.96
N TYR A 136 4.24 -14.75 -6.31
CA TYR A 136 4.94 -15.91 -6.88
C TYR A 136 5.74 -16.67 -5.82
N SER A 137 6.39 -15.95 -4.90
CA SER A 137 7.25 -16.57 -3.88
C SER A 137 7.28 -15.75 -2.59
N LYS A 138 7.89 -16.32 -1.55
CA LYS A 138 8.31 -15.58 -0.36
C LYS A 138 9.39 -14.56 -0.71
N PHE A 139 9.59 -13.59 0.15
CA PHE A 139 10.69 -12.63 0.04
C PHE A 139 12.02 -13.35 0.29
N LYS A 140 13.03 -13.04 -0.54
CA LYS A 140 14.38 -13.62 -0.46
C LYS A 140 15.42 -12.52 -0.35
N SER A 141 16.55 -12.80 0.29
CA SER A 141 17.64 -11.82 0.51
C SER A 141 18.40 -11.51 -0.78
N VAL A 142 18.51 -12.46 -1.69
CA VAL A 142 19.20 -12.30 -2.98
C VAL A 142 18.34 -12.95 -4.05
N ASP A 143 17.69 -12.13 -4.87
CA ASP A 143 16.95 -12.62 -6.02
C ASP A 143 16.76 -11.53 -7.06
N ASN A 144 17.08 -11.82 -8.32
CA ASN A 144 16.71 -10.99 -9.46
C ASN A 144 15.33 -11.36 -10.01
N GLU A 145 14.63 -12.30 -9.36
CA GLU A 145 13.31 -12.75 -9.77
C GLU A 145 12.22 -11.85 -9.18
N THR A 146 11.20 -11.61 -9.97
CA THR A 146 10.00 -10.92 -9.53
C THR A 146 9.22 -11.82 -8.57
N PHE A 147 9.18 -11.48 -7.28
CA PHE A 147 8.43 -12.25 -6.28
C PHE A 147 6.93 -11.91 -6.25
N SER A 148 6.54 -10.79 -6.83
CA SER A 148 5.13 -10.38 -6.97
C SER A 148 4.94 -9.33 -8.05
N GLU A 149 3.76 -9.30 -8.65
CA GLU A 149 3.35 -8.28 -9.62
C GLU A 149 2.03 -7.64 -9.21
N THR A 150 1.80 -6.41 -9.67
CA THR A 150 0.53 -5.71 -9.56
C THR A 150 0.45 -4.55 -10.55
N THR A 151 -0.70 -3.90 -10.63
CA THR A 151 -0.93 -2.65 -11.37
C THR A 151 -1.49 -1.57 -10.45
N ALA A 152 -1.38 -0.31 -10.82
CA ALA A 152 -1.99 0.78 -10.05
C ALA A 152 -3.52 0.61 -9.96
N TYR A 153 -4.16 0.05 -10.98
CA TYR A 153 -5.59 -0.25 -10.99
C TYR A 153 -5.98 -1.37 -10.01
N ASP A 154 -5.28 -2.51 -10.05
CA ASP A 154 -5.56 -3.62 -9.13
C ASP A 154 -5.31 -3.19 -7.67
N TYR A 155 -4.25 -2.41 -7.46
CA TYR A 155 -3.95 -1.89 -6.14
C TYR A 155 -5.01 -0.88 -5.66
N TYR A 156 -5.60 -0.09 -6.56
CA TYR A 156 -6.77 0.73 -6.25
C TYR A 156 -7.98 -0.12 -5.87
N LEU A 157 -8.24 -1.25 -6.56
CA LEU A 157 -9.41 -2.09 -6.30
C LEU A 157 -9.45 -2.61 -4.87
N VAL A 158 -8.33 -3.06 -4.32
CA VAL A 158 -8.29 -3.55 -2.94
C VAL A 158 -8.64 -2.44 -1.94
N TRP A 159 -8.10 -1.23 -2.13
CA TRP A 159 -8.40 -0.09 -1.26
C TRP A 159 -9.86 0.37 -1.40
N LYS A 160 -10.41 0.38 -2.61
CA LYS A 160 -11.82 0.70 -2.85
C LYS A 160 -12.73 -0.27 -2.11
N LYS A 161 -12.50 -1.55 -2.26
CA LYS A 161 -13.33 -2.57 -1.61
C LYS A 161 -13.21 -2.53 -0.09
N LEU A 162 -12.02 -2.24 0.43
CA LEU A 162 -11.84 -2.01 1.87
C LEU A 162 -12.60 -0.76 2.34
N ASN A 163 -12.48 0.36 1.62
CA ASN A 163 -13.19 1.60 1.95
C ASN A 163 -14.72 1.42 1.97
N ASN A 164 -15.25 0.57 1.12
CA ASN A 164 -16.69 0.38 0.95
C ASN A 164 -17.26 -0.77 1.81
N ASN A 165 -16.47 -1.38 2.68
CA ASN A 165 -16.84 -2.60 3.45
C ASN A 165 -17.27 -3.77 2.55
N GLU A 166 -16.74 -3.85 1.31
CA GLU A 166 -17.06 -4.93 0.35
C GLU A 166 -16.30 -6.23 0.62
N LEU A 167 -15.22 -6.17 1.43
CA LEU A 167 -14.40 -7.34 1.79
C LEU A 167 -14.84 -7.96 3.12
N PHE A 168 -15.25 -7.12 4.06
CA PHE A 168 -15.63 -7.50 5.42
C PHE A 168 -16.75 -6.58 5.91
N ASN A 169 -17.37 -6.93 7.05
CA ASN A 169 -18.23 -6.01 7.77
C ASN A 169 -17.45 -4.79 8.31
N GLU A 170 -18.17 -3.79 8.80
CA GLU A 170 -17.60 -2.54 9.28
C GLU A 170 -16.63 -2.74 10.45
N GLU A 171 -16.91 -3.66 11.37
CA GLU A 171 -16.07 -3.93 12.53
C GLU A 171 -14.70 -4.46 12.11
N ILE A 172 -14.65 -5.47 11.25
CA ILE A 172 -13.42 -6.06 10.74
C ILE A 172 -12.65 -5.07 9.84
N THR A 173 -13.37 -4.34 8.99
CA THR A 173 -12.76 -3.28 8.16
C THR A 173 -12.10 -2.24 9.04
N LYS A 174 -12.76 -1.79 10.10
CA LYS A 174 -12.20 -0.84 11.07
C LYS A 174 -10.93 -1.39 11.73
N GLU A 175 -10.92 -2.64 12.14
CA GLU A 175 -9.73 -3.27 12.74
C GLU A 175 -8.55 -3.25 11.75
N ILE A 176 -8.77 -3.63 10.49
CA ILE A 176 -7.74 -3.60 9.44
C ILE A 176 -7.21 -2.17 9.24
N ILE A 177 -8.12 -1.21 9.14
CA ILE A 177 -7.77 0.21 9.01
C ILE A 177 -6.96 0.69 10.23
N ASP A 178 -7.36 0.31 11.45
CA ASP A 178 -6.66 0.71 12.67
C ASP A 178 -5.24 0.11 12.75
N ILE A 179 -5.00 -1.10 12.24
CA ILE A 179 -3.64 -1.63 12.06
C ILE A 179 -2.85 -0.73 11.10
N ILE A 180 -3.39 -0.44 9.91
CA ILE A 180 -2.67 0.26 8.85
C ILE A 180 -2.42 1.73 9.20
N LYS A 181 -3.30 2.39 9.95
CA LYS A 181 -3.11 3.78 10.43
C LYS A 181 -1.81 3.99 11.20
N ASN A 182 -1.26 2.94 11.79
CA ASN A 182 -0.01 3.00 12.54
C ASN A 182 1.24 2.90 11.66
N GLN A 183 1.07 2.85 10.32
CA GLN A 183 2.14 2.83 9.33
C GLN A 183 3.15 3.95 9.58
N LYS A 184 4.45 3.60 9.51
CA LYS A 184 5.56 4.55 9.75
C LYS A 184 6.16 5.13 8.46
N TYR A 185 5.84 4.56 7.30
CA TYR A 185 6.39 4.94 6.00
C TYR A 185 5.29 5.52 5.10
N HIS A 186 5.04 6.82 5.20
CA HIS A 186 4.00 7.52 4.44
C HIS A 186 4.43 8.05 3.07
N GLU A 187 5.53 7.74 2.63
CA GLU A 187 6.42 8.10 1.50
C GLU A 187 5.87 9.04 0.42
N MET A 188 4.79 8.70 -0.29
CA MET A 188 4.25 9.52 -1.38
C MET A 188 2.84 10.02 -1.08
N VAL A 189 1.89 9.11 -0.83
CA VAL A 189 0.48 9.49 -0.63
C VAL A 189 0.33 10.34 0.62
N GLY A 190 0.87 9.89 1.75
CA GLY A 190 0.76 10.61 3.01
C GLY A 190 1.64 11.84 3.10
N ASP A 191 2.91 11.73 2.71
CA ASP A 191 3.87 12.85 2.81
C ASP A 191 3.69 13.90 1.71
N GLY A 192 2.89 13.62 0.69
CA GLY A 192 2.45 14.63 -0.27
C GLY A 192 1.39 15.60 0.28
N ILE A 193 0.81 15.31 1.43
CA ILE A 193 -0.20 16.16 2.08
C ILE A 193 0.46 16.91 3.24
N ASP A 194 0.40 18.23 3.19
CA ASP A 194 1.02 19.10 4.20
C ASP A 194 0.50 18.75 5.61
N LYS A 195 1.41 18.76 6.58
CA LYS A 195 1.14 18.47 7.99
C LYS A 195 0.09 19.44 8.59
N ILE A 196 -0.03 20.66 8.07
CA ILE A 196 -1.03 21.63 8.51
C ILE A 196 -2.46 21.11 8.34
N TYR A 197 -2.71 20.22 7.37
CA TYR A 197 -4.02 19.61 7.17
C TYR A 197 -4.29 18.38 8.05
N ARG A 198 -3.27 17.89 8.78
CA ARG A 198 -3.30 16.65 9.57
C ARG A 198 -3.09 16.84 11.07
N LEU A 199 -2.25 17.81 11.45
CA LEU A 199 -1.71 17.94 12.81
C LEU A 199 -2.12 19.23 13.52
N VAL A 200 -3.31 19.74 13.21
CA VAL A 200 -3.88 20.94 13.84
C VAL A 200 -5.18 20.57 14.56
N GLU A 201 -5.66 21.49 15.39
CA GLU A 201 -7.01 21.39 15.95
C GLU A 201 -8.04 21.46 14.82
N ASN A 202 -8.97 20.51 14.77
CA ASN A 202 -9.94 20.32 13.69
C ASN A 202 -9.31 20.11 12.28
N PRO A 203 -8.54 19.05 12.08
CA PRO A 203 -7.85 18.79 10.83
C PRO A 203 -8.83 18.56 9.67
N ILE A 204 -8.38 18.90 8.45
CA ILE A 204 -9.13 18.54 7.23
C ILE A 204 -9.02 17.05 6.97
N VAL A 205 -7.87 16.46 7.22
CA VAL A 205 -7.61 15.02 7.03
C VAL A 205 -7.92 14.29 8.33
N ASN A 206 -8.86 13.36 8.29
CA ASN A 206 -9.20 12.49 9.43
C ASN A 206 -8.13 11.43 9.67
N TYR A 207 -7.73 10.75 8.60
CA TYR A 207 -6.65 9.76 8.60
C TYR A 207 -6.14 9.46 7.18
N ILE A 208 -4.97 8.88 7.12
CA ILE A 208 -4.40 8.31 5.90
C ILE A 208 -4.03 6.86 6.22
N VAL A 209 -4.48 5.94 5.38
CA VAL A 209 -4.06 4.55 5.41
C VAL A 209 -3.47 4.20 4.05
N SER A 210 -2.18 3.88 4.03
CA SER A 210 -1.49 3.51 2.81
C SER A 210 -0.47 2.41 3.08
N LYS A 211 -0.08 1.70 2.02
CA LYS A 211 1.04 0.77 2.09
C LYS A 211 1.97 1.01 0.91
N SER A 212 3.18 1.43 1.22
CA SER A 212 4.24 1.65 0.24
C SER A 212 5.03 0.37 -0.06
N GLY A 213 5.71 0.38 -1.20
CA GLY A 213 6.61 -0.67 -1.64
C GLY A 213 7.85 -0.12 -2.33
N LYS A 214 9.02 -0.60 -1.90
CA LYS A 214 10.33 -0.24 -2.46
C LYS A 214 11.07 -1.50 -2.87
N TYR A 215 11.55 -1.53 -4.11
CA TYR A 215 12.41 -2.60 -4.61
C TYR A 215 13.23 -2.08 -5.81
N GLN A 216 14.54 -2.22 -5.81
CA GLN A 216 15.41 -1.70 -6.88
C GLN A 216 14.95 -0.33 -7.39
N SER A 217 14.73 -0.19 -8.72
CA SER A 217 14.22 1.02 -9.36
C SER A 217 12.67 1.15 -9.32
N ILE A 218 12.02 0.64 -8.25
CA ILE A 218 10.56 0.69 -8.09
C ILE A 218 10.21 1.38 -6.78
N ARG A 219 9.28 2.34 -6.85
CA ARG A 219 8.66 3.01 -5.71
C ARG A 219 7.17 3.06 -5.93
N ASN A 220 6.45 2.33 -5.11
CA ASN A 220 5.00 2.24 -5.16
C ASN A 220 4.41 2.78 -3.85
N ASP A 221 3.26 3.41 -3.93
CA ASP A 221 2.46 3.77 -2.76
C ASP A 221 0.99 3.84 -3.16
N GLY A 222 0.09 3.63 -2.22
CA GLY A 222 -1.32 3.79 -2.46
C GLY A 222 -2.16 3.49 -1.22
N GLY A 223 -3.33 4.09 -1.20
CA GLY A 223 -4.22 3.96 -0.06
C GLY A 223 -5.43 4.89 -0.09
N ILE A 224 -6.04 5.03 1.06
CA ILE A 224 -7.22 5.85 1.31
C ILE A 224 -6.80 7.11 2.06
N VAL A 225 -7.21 8.26 1.59
CA VAL A 225 -7.15 9.54 2.31
C VAL A 225 -8.55 9.91 2.74
N SER A 226 -8.79 9.89 4.03
CA SER A 226 -10.08 10.28 4.62
C SER A 226 -10.03 11.73 5.06
N THR A 227 -11.01 12.50 4.63
CA THR A 227 -11.13 13.93 4.97
C THR A 227 -12.53 14.25 5.45
N LYS A 228 -12.71 15.41 6.06
CA LYS A 228 -14.03 15.91 6.44
C LYS A 228 -14.99 16.16 5.25
N TYR A 229 -14.47 16.10 4.02
CA TYR A 229 -15.25 16.24 2.78
C TYR A 229 -15.53 14.89 2.10
N GLY A 230 -15.12 13.78 2.71
CA GLY A 230 -15.21 12.42 2.18
C GLY A 230 -13.84 11.82 1.91
N ASN A 231 -13.86 10.59 1.41
CA ASN A 231 -12.65 9.83 1.13
C ASN A 231 -12.29 9.91 -0.35
N TYR A 232 -11.00 9.78 -0.64
CA TYR A 232 -10.53 9.43 -1.97
C TYR A 232 -9.47 8.34 -1.89
N ILE A 233 -9.24 7.65 -3.01
CA ILE A 233 -8.22 6.64 -3.15
C ILE A 233 -7.21 7.08 -4.19
N LEU A 234 -5.92 6.94 -3.86
CA LEU A 234 -4.82 7.28 -4.73
C LEU A 234 -3.78 6.16 -4.72
N THR A 235 -3.36 5.74 -5.92
CA THR A 235 -2.21 4.85 -6.11
C THR A 235 -1.23 5.50 -7.06
N ILE A 236 0.06 5.47 -6.70
CA ILE A 236 1.17 6.05 -7.46
C ILE A 236 2.26 5.00 -7.54
N PHE A 237 2.59 4.57 -8.76
CA PHE A 237 3.62 3.58 -9.02
C PHE A 237 4.67 4.20 -9.93
N ILE A 238 5.94 4.04 -9.58
CA ILE A 238 7.08 4.63 -10.29
C ILE A 238 8.12 3.54 -10.53
N LYS A 239 8.61 3.43 -11.77
CA LYS A 239 9.68 2.51 -12.15
C LYS A 239 10.60 3.07 -13.21
N ASP A 240 11.68 2.36 -13.51
CA ASP A 240 12.64 2.63 -14.58
C ASP A 240 13.27 4.03 -14.48
N PHE A 241 13.28 4.62 -13.29
CA PHE A 241 13.98 5.91 -13.10
C PHE A 241 15.49 5.68 -13.04
N LYS A 242 16.20 6.55 -13.73
CA LYS A 242 17.66 6.56 -13.67
C LYS A 242 18.07 7.45 -12.50
N ASP A 243 18.64 6.84 -11.49
CA ASP A 243 19.37 7.53 -10.45
C ASP A 243 20.84 7.17 -10.61
N GLU A 244 21.66 8.15 -10.98
CA GLU A 244 23.12 7.97 -11.12
C GLU A 244 23.80 7.59 -9.80
N ASN A 245 23.09 7.78 -8.70
CA ASN A 245 23.56 7.50 -7.35
C ASN A 245 22.54 6.71 -6.54
N TYR A 246 22.04 5.60 -6.90
CA TYR A 246 21.15 4.66 -6.14
C TYR A 246 20.76 5.02 -4.68
N LEU A 247 21.27 6.15 -4.19
CA LEU A 247 21.16 6.69 -2.85
C LEU A 247 20.10 7.80 -2.72
N ASN A 248 19.57 8.33 -3.83
CA ASN A 248 18.69 9.49 -3.78
C ASN A 248 17.22 9.14 -4.06
N ASP A 249 16.66 8.24 -3.24
CA ASP A 249 15.23 7.98 -3.21
C ASP A 249 14.39 9.27 -3.13
N GLU A 250 14.94 10.34 -2.56
CA GLU A 250 14.27 11.61 -2.37
C GLU A 250 13.79 12.24 -3.69
N TYR A 251 14.57 12.13 -4.77
CA TYR A 251 14.17 12.65 -6.08
C TYR A 251 12.86 11.98 -6.57
N VAL A 252 12.75 10.66 -6.43
CA VAL A 252 11.58 9.89 -6.87
C VAL A 252 10.40 10.12 -5.94
N TYR A 253 10.63 10.06 -4.64
CA TYR A 253 9.58 10.35 -3.66
C TYR A 253 9.04 11.76 -3.77
N LYS A 254 9.90 12.76 -4.08
CA LYS A 254 9.48 14.14 -4.35
C LYS A 254 8.50 14.22 -5.52
N GLN A 255 8.69 13.43 -6.59
CA GLN A 255 7.72 13.40 -7.69
C GLN A 255 6.38 12.80 -7.24
N GLY A 256 6.41 11.68 -6.54
CA GLY A 256 5.19 11.07 -5.99
C GLY A 256 4.45 11.99 -5.01
N ARG A 257 5.18 12.65 -4.12
CA ARG A 257 4.60 13.65 -3.18
C ARG A 257 3.99 14.84 -3.92
N LYS A 258 4.63 15.32 -5.00
CA LYS A 258 4.10 16.39 -5.86
C LYS A 258 2.77 15.98 -6.49
N ILE A 259 2.68 14.76 -7.03
CA ILE A 259 1.43 14.21 -7.58
C ILE A 259 0.35 14.16 -6.49
N SER A 260 0.67 13.60 -5.33
CA SER A 260 -0.27 13.53 -4.20
C SER A 260 -0.76 14.90 -3.77
N ASN A 261 0.14 15.90 -3.69
CA ASN A 261 -0.20 17.27 -3.34
C ASN A 261 -1.14 17.93 -4.36
N ILE A 262 -0.87 17.78 -5.66
CA ILE A 262 -1.72 18.30 -6.73
C ILE A 262 -3.13 17.71 -6.62
N ILE A 263 -3.24 16.39 -6.42
CA ILE A 263 -4.52 15.68 -6.29
C ILE A 263 -5.27 16.12 -5.02
N PHE A 264 -4.58 16.19 -3.88
CA PHE A 264 -5.17 16.63 -2.63
C PHE A 264 -5.74 18.04 -2.73
N ASN A 265 -4.96 19.01 -3.24
CA ASN A 265 -5.41 20.39 -3.41
C ASN A 265 -6.61 20.49 -4.36
N LYS A 266 -6.61 19.72 -5.46
CA LYS A 266 -7.76 19.63 -6.37
C LYS A 266 -9.00 19.11 -5.63
N PHE A 267 -8.87 17.99 -4.89
CA PHE A 267 -9.96 17.40 -4.12
C PHE A 267 -10.53 18.37 -3.09
N ILE A 268 -9.68 19.05 -2.32
CA ILE A 268 -10.12 20.01 -1.31
C ILE A 268 -10.83 21.21 -1.93
N ASN A 269 -10.26 21.80 -2.99
CA ASN A 269 -10.84 22.96 -3.65
C ASN A 269 -12.23 22.65 -4.23
N GLU A 270 -12.41 21.52 -4.89
CA GLU A 270 -13.70 21.12 -5.47
C GLU A 270 -14.78 20.85 -4.40
N ASN A 271 -14.39 20.39 -3.22
CA ASN A 271 -15.31 20.04 -2.15
C ASN A 271 -15.52 21.14 -1.10
N ASN A 272 -14.66 22.18 -1.09
CA ASN A 272 -14.78 23.33 -0.17
C ASN A 272 -15.71 24.42 -0.74
N ILE A 273 -15.96 24.43 -2.06
CA ILE A 273 -16.81 25.42 -2.75
C ILE A 273 -18.32 25.11 -2.57
N ILE A 274 -18.66 23.92 -2.06
CA ILE A 274 -20.06 23.44 -1.89
C ILE A 274 -20.64 23.87 -0.51
N LYS A 275 -19.95 24.71 0.24
CA LYS A 275 -20.46 25.37 1.44
C LYS A 275 -20.51 26.87 1.23
#